data_0698fbe86c54307f123b90f7e7812586
#
_entry.id   0698fbe86c54307f123b90f7e7812586
#
_cell.length_a   1.000
_cell.length_b   1.000
_cell.length_c   1.000
_cell.angle_alpha   90.00
_cell.angle_beta   90.00
_cell.angle_gamma   90.00
#
_symmetry.space_group_name_H-M   'P 1'
#
loop_
_entity.id
_entity.type
_entity.pdbx_description
1 polymer ?
#
loop_
_entity_poly.entity_id
_entity_poly.type
_entity_poly.pdbx_seq_one_letter_code
_entity_poly.pdbx_strand_id
1 'polypeptide(L)'
;GVFSFYLGTQFKSSHLNDILILGATLFVSIKCLILLFSTQERIDSLSRYIYVIGYVIFPFILITKIPFGIKGFNPKIIISIFILIWTNDTFAYVVGKSIGKHKLIERISPKKTIEGFLGGIVFSIIAGILISKFYIQAKPSHQSFSILIWTISAVIISIFSTLGDLIESKFKRIA
;
A
#
# COMPACT_ATOMS: atom_id res chain seq x y z
N GLY A 1 -12.82 -18.72 -14.85
CA GLY A 1 -12.96 -20.10 -15.20
C GLY A 1 -12.20 -21.06 -14.29
N VAL A 2 -11.72 -22.16 -14.84
CA VAL A 2 -11.04 -23.26 -14.13
C VAL A 2 -9.83 -22.79 -13.32
N PHE A 3 -9.04 -21.87 -13.84
CA PHE A 3 -7.85 -21.32 -13.16
C PHE A 3 -8.19 -20.54 -11.89
N SER A 4 -9.27 -19.74 -11.93
CA SER A 4 -9.78 -19.03 -10.73
C SER A 4 -10.31 -19.99 -9.67
N PHE A 5 -10.94 -21.09 -10.10
CA PHE A 5 -11.45 -22.13 -9.21
C PHE A 5 -10.28 -22.89 -8.56
N TYR A 6 -9.29 -23.26 -9.35
CA TYR A 6 -8.09 -23.97 -8.86
C TYR A 6 -7.30 -23.12 -7.86
N LEU A 7 -7.07 -21.82 -8.16
CA LEU A 7 -6.47 -20.90 -7.19
C LEU A 7 -7.33 -20.78 -5.92
N GLY A 8 -8.65 -20.66 -6.04
CA GLY A 8 -9.56 -20.56 -4.89
C GLY A 8 -9.55 -21.79 -3.99
N THR A 9 -9.40 -22.99 -4.55
CA THR A 9 -9.34 -24.24 -3.77
C THR A 9 -7.97 -24.47 -3.13
N GLN A 10 -6.87 -24.07 -3.78
CA GLN A 10 -5.53 -24.16 -3.24
C GLN A 10 -5.26 -23.10 -2.15
N PHE A 11 -5.92 -21.93 -2.26
CA PHE A 11 -5.79 -20.83 -1.28
C PHE A 11 -6.77 -20.92 -0.10
N LYS A 12 -7.48 -22.03 0.09
CA LYS A 12 -8.12 -22.36 1.36
C LYS A 12 -7.05 -22.75 2.38
N SER A 13 -6.06 -21.84 2.55
CA SER A 13 -4.98 -21.99 3.51
C SER A 13 -5.58 -21.99 4.91
N SER A 14 -5.03 -22.77 5.82
CA SER A 14 -5.40 -22.67 7.22
C SER A 14 -5.19 -21.25 7.70
N HIS A 15 -6.08 -20.72 8.53
CA HIS A 15 -5.96 -19.38 9.13
C HIS A 15 -4.58 -19.13 9.73
N LEU A 16 -3.90 -20.20 10.16
CA LEU A 16 -2.55 -20.16 10.69
C LEU A 16 -1.52 -19.66 9.66
N ASN A 17 -1.57 -20.17 8.41
CA ASN A 17 -0.63 -19.74 7.38
C ASN A 17 -0.82 -18.27 7.01
N ASP A 18 -2.07 -17.77 7.01
CA ASP A 18 -2.36 -16.37 6.74
C ASP A 18 -1.82 -15.46 7.85
N ILE A 19 -1.99 -15.87 9.10
CA ILE A 19 -1.46 -15.16 10.27
C ILE A 19 0.07 -15.14 10.24
N LEU A 20 0.72 -16.24 9.88
CA LEU A 20 2.18 -16.32 9.78
C LEU A 20 2.72 -15.40 8.68
N ILE A 21 2.10 -15.38 7.50
CA ILE A 21 2.50 -14.50 6.39
C ILE A 21 2.30 -13.03 6.77
N LEU A 22 1.16 -12.69 7.40
CA LEU A 22 0.91 -11.33 7.89
C LEU A 22 1.93 -10.92 8.94
N GLY A 23 2.22 -11.78 9.92
CA GLY A 23 3.23 -11.51 10.95
C GLY A 23 4.62 -11.30 10.36
N ALA A 24 5.03 -12.17 9.42
CA ALA A 24 6.31 -12.03 8.73
C ALA A 24 6.39 -10.74 7.89
N THR A 25 5.30 -10.38 7.18
CA THR A 25 5.23 -9.13 6.40
C THR A 25 5.33 -7.91 7.31
N LEU A 26 4.62 -7.90 8.44
CA LEU A 26 4.70 -6.83 9.43
C LEU A 26 6.10 -6.71 10.03
N PHE A 27 6.72 -7.83 10.39
CA PHE A 27 8.09 -7.84 10.91
C PHE A 27 9.09 -7.21 9.92
N VAL A 28 9.03 -7.60 8.64
CA VAL A 28 9.90 -7.05 7.62
C VAL A 28 9.59 -5.58 7.35
N SER A 29 8.30 -5.18 7.36
CA SER A 29 7.90 -3.77 7.20
C SER A 29 8.47 -2.90 8.32
N ILE A 30 8.43 -3.36 9.58
CA ILE A 30 9.04 -2.66 10.71
C ILE A 30 10.57 -2.56 10.53
N LYS A 31 11.23 -3.64 10.11
CA LYS A 31 12.68 -3.61 9.80
C LYS A 31 13.01 -2.62 8.69
N CYS A 32 12.21 -2.54 7.64
CA CYS A 32 12.36 -1.56 6.57
C CYS A 32 12.18 -0.12 7.07
N LEU A 33 11.23 0.13 7.97
CA LEU A 33 11.04 1.45 8.59
C LEU A 33 12.23 1.83 9.48
N ILE A 34 12.77 0.90 10.26
CA ILE A 34 13.98 1.15 11.05
C ILE A 34 15.16 1.48 10.12
N LEU A 35 15.34 0.72 9.03
CA LEU A 35 16.39 0.98 8.04
C LEU A 35 16.22 2.35 7.37
N LEU A 36 14.99 2.80 7.13
CA LEU A 36 14.69 4.10 6.51
C LEU A 36 15.32 5.26 7.31
N PHE A 37 15.24 5.21 8.64
CA PHE A 37 15.77 6.24 9.52
C PHE A 37 17.24 5.97 9.96
N SER A 38 17.77 4.78 9.71
CA SER A 38 19.14 4.42 10.03
C SER A 38 20.15 5.19 9.16
N THR A 39 21.32 5.46 9.72
CA THR A 39 22.49 5.98 9.01
C THR A 39 23.30 4.87 8.31
N GLN A 40 22.92 3.62 8.49
CA GLN A 40 23.64 2.48 7.94
C GLN A 40 23.67 2.53 6.41
N GLU A 41 24.89 2.46 5.85
CA GLU A 41 25.14 2.54 4.40
C GLU A 41 25.29 1.16 3.75
N ARG A 42 25.50 0.11 4.54
CA ARG A 42 25.68 -1.25 4.02
C ARG A 42 24.73 -2.22 4.70
N ILE A 43 24.17 -3.10 3.90
CA ILE A 43 23.32 -4.21 4.34
C ILE A 43 24.10 -5.50 4.11
N ASP A 44 24.21 -6.34 5.14
CA ASP A 44 24.81 -7.67 5.02
C ASP A 44 23.97 -8.57 4.08
N SER A 45 24.62 -9.61 3.53
CA SER A 45 23.98 -10.47 2.53
C SER A 45 22.71 -11.15 3.04
N LEU A 46 22.70 -11.60 4.31
CA LEU A 46 21.52 -12.25 4.90
C LEU A 46 20.34 -11.28 5.01
N SER A 47 20.56 -10.09 5.52
CA SER A 47 19.53 -9.04 5.62
C SER A 47 19.00 -8.65 4.24
N ARG A 48 19.83 -8.64 3.21
CA ARG A 48 19.41 -8.37 1.82
C ARG A 48 18.38 -9.39 1.34
N TYR A 49 18.62 -10.69 1.56
CA TYR A 49 17.64 -11.74 1.20
C TYR A 49 16.34 -11.60 2.00
N ILE A 50 16.42 -11.32 3.31
CA ILE A 50 15.24 -11.10 4.15
C ILE A 50 14.39 -9.95 3.62
N TYR A 51 15.03 -8.83 3.22
CA TYR A 51 14.31 -7.70 2.65
C TYR A 51 13.67 -8.03 1.30
N VAL A 52 14.37 -8.74 0.40
CA VAL A 52 13.79 -9.13 -0.89
C VAL A 52 12.59 -10.06 -0.70
N ILE A 53 12.71 -11.09 0.12
CA ILE A 53 11.62 -12.04 0.36
C ILE A 53 10.44 -11.34 1.07
N GLY A 54 10.71 -10.62 2.14
CA GLY A 54 9.67 -10.06 3.00
C GLY A 54 9.03 -8.80 2.43
N TYR A 55 9.79 -7.95 1.75
CA TYR A 55 9.29 -6.69 1.21
C TYR A 55 8.71 -6.83 -0.21
N VAL A 56 9.20 -7.79 -0.99
CA VAL A 56 8.71 -8.01 -2.35
C VAL A 56 7.77 -9.21 -2.42
N ILE A 57 8.23 -10.40 -2.06
CA ILE A 57 7.49 -11.65 -2.30
C ILE A 57 6.23 -11.74 -1.43
N PHE A 58 6.31 -11.47 -0.14
CA PHE A 58 5.16 -11.60 0.77
C PHE A 58 4.00 -10.65 0.43
N PRO A 59 4.21 -9.36 0.13
CA PRO A 59 3.13 -8.50 -0.34
C PRO A 59 2.47 -9.00 -1.62
N PHE A 60 3.23 -9.56 -2.58
CA PHE A 60 2.64 -10.16 -3.78
C PHE A 60 1.75 -11.38 -3.46
N ILE A 61 2.13 -12.20 -2.49
CA ILE A 61 1.27 -13.30 -2.02
C ILE A 61 0.00 -12.75 -1.36
N LEU A 62 0.12 -11.73 -0.50
CA LEU A 62 -1.03 -11.15 0.19
C LEU A 62 -2.01 -10.46 -0.77
N ILE A 63 -1.51 -9.76 -1.79
CA ILE A 63 -2.35 -9.05 -2.75
C ILE A 63 -3.28 -9.99 -3.51
N THR A 64 -2.85 -11.24 -3.76
CA THR A 64 -3.68 -12.24 -4.43
C THR A 64 -4.88 -12.68 -3.58
N LYS A 65 -4.82 -12.48 -2.26
CA LYS A 65 -5.88 -12.86 -1.32
C LYS A 65 -6.91 -11.76 -1.10
N ILE A 66 -6.56 -10.51 -1.36
CA ILE A 66 -7.46 -9.35 -1.14
C ILE A 66 -8.82 -9.50 -1.84
N PRO A 67 -8.92 -9.99 -3.10
CA PRO A 67 -10.21 -10.15 -3.75
C PRO A 67 -11.10 -11.23 -3.13
N PHE A 68 -10.53 -12.15 -2.33
CA PHE A 68 -11.25 -13.26 -1.72
C PHE A 68 -11.70 -12.89 -0.30
N GLY A 69 -12.83 -12.23 -0.18
CA GLY A 69 -13.45 -11.93 1.11
C GLY A 69 -14.38 -13.04 1.60
N ILE A 70 -14.99 -12.84 2.78
CA ILE A 70 -15.95 -13.77 3.40
C ILE A 70 -17.11 -14.13 2.46
N LYS A 71 -17.50 -13.21 1.57
CA LYS A 71 -18.61 -13.36 0.61
C LYS A 71 -18.16 -13.91 -0.76
N GLY A 72 -16.91 -14.36 -0.91
CA GLY A 72 -16.35 -14.85 -2.16
C GLY A 72 -15.50 -13.82 -2.90
N PHE A 73 -15.23 -14.09 -4.18
CA PHE A 73 -14.35 -13.28 -5.02
C PHE A 73 -15.01 -11.94 -5.41
N ASN A 74 -14.37 -10.84 -5.03
CA ASN A 74 -14.79 -9.49 -5.40
C ASN A 74 -13.62 -8.66 -5.92
N PRO A 75 -13.43 -8.53 -7.24
CA PRO A 75 -12.31 -7.79 -7.82
C PRO A 75 -12.41 -6.28 -7.60
N LYS A 76 -13.59 -5.75 -7.25
CA LYS A 76 -13.78 -4.31 -7.02
C LYS A 76 -12.87 -3.78 -5.91
N ILE A 77 -12.60 -4.59 -4.88
CA ILE A 77 -11.77 -4.18 -3.75
C ILE A 77 -10.33 -3.91 -4.20
N ILE A 78 -9.70 -4.86 -4.89
CA ILE A 78 -8.32 -4.71 -5.33
C ILE A 78 -8.17 -3.62 -6.39
N ILE A 79 -9.12 -3.51 -7.31
CA ILE A 79 -9.13 -2.42 -8.31
C ILE A 79 -9.21 -1.07 -7.62
N SER A 80 -10.07 -0.93 -6.60
CA SER A 80 -10.20 0.30 -5.81
C SER A 80 -8.90 0.68 -5.10
N ILE A 81 -8.18 -0.31 -4.54
CA ILE A 81 -6.87 -0.08 -3.91
C ILE A 81 -5.87 0.46 -4.94
N PHE A 82 -5.79 -0.13 -6.14
CA PHE A 82 -4.91 0.37 -7.20
C PHE A 82 -5.27 1.79 -7.64
N ILE A 83 -6.56 2.11 -7.76
CA ILE A 83 -7.02 3.48 -8.09
C ILE A 83 -6.55 4.46 -7.02
N LEU A 84 -6.66 4.10 -5.73
CA LEU A 84 -6.20 4.96 -4.63
C LEU A 84 -4.68 5.17 -4.66
N ILE A 85 -3.89 4.13 -4.89
CA ILE A 85 -2.42 4.24 -5.02
C ILE A 85 -2.08 5.16 -6.19
N TRP A 86 -2.65 4.94 -7.36
CA TRP A 86 -2.43 5.76 -8.56
C TRP A 86 -2.81 7.23 -8.34
N THR A 87 -3.94 7.47 -7.70
CA THR A 87 -4.40 8.83 -7.37
C THR A 87 -3.41 9.50 -6.43
N ASN A 88 -2.99 8.80 -5.37
CA ASN A 88 -2.00 9.31 -4.43
C ASN A 88 -0.72 9.75 -5.13
N ASP A 89 -0.13 8.86 -5.92
CA ASP A 89 1.16 9.09 -6.55
C ASP A 89 1.09 10.21 -7.59
N THR A 90 0.02 10.23 -8.39
CA THR A 90 -0.20 11.28 -9.39
C THR A 90 -0.35 12.66 -8.75
N PHE A 91 -1.22 12.78 -7.74
CA PHE A 91 -1.47 14.07 -7.13
C PHE A 91 -0.37 14.49 -6.16
N ALA A 92 0.31 13.56 -5.50
CA ALA A 92 1.52 13.87 -4.76
C ALA A 92 2.61 14.49 -5.66
N TYR A 93 2.76 13.95 -6.87
CA TYR A 93 3.68 14.53 -7.87
C TYR A 93 3.22 15.90 -8.38
N VAL A 94 1.95 16.02 -8.81
CA VAL A 94 1.41 17.26 -9.39
C VAL A 94 1.46 18.39 -8.37
N VAL A 95 0.94 18.18 -7.17
CA VAL A 95 0.94 19.17 -6.08
C VAL A 95 2.37 19.50 -5.66
N GLY A 96 3.20 18.48 -5.46
CA GLY A 96 4.60 18.66 -5.05
C GLY A 96 5.42 19.45 -6.07
N LYS A 97 5.16 19.27 -7.38
CA LYS A 97 5.80 20.03 -8.44
C LYS A 97 5.29 21.47 -8.53
N SER A 98 3.98 21.69 -8.27
CA SER A 98 3.34 22.99 -8.45
C SER A 98 3.58 23.94 -7.28
N ILE A 99 3.46 23.45 -6.04
CA ILE A 99 3.51 24.28 -4.83
C ILE A 99 4.47 23.76 -3.76
N GLY A 100 5.20 22.66 -4.02
CA GLY A 100 6.09 22.04 -3.04
C GLY A 100 7.29 22.94 -2.70
N LYS A 101 7.41 23.28 -1.42
CA LYS A 101 8.50 24.11 -0.88
C LYS A 101 9.35 23.33 0.12
N HIS A 102 8.72 22.51 0.95
CA HIS A 102 9.39 21.79 2.04
C HIS A 102 9.66 20.35 1.65
N LYS A 103 10.92 19.92 1.77
CA LYS A 103 11.32 18.54 1.46
C LYS A 103 10.78 17.58 2.51
N LEU A 104 10.29 16.40 2.09
CA LEU A 104 9.75 15.39 3.00
C LEU A 104 10.90 14.70 3.77
N ILE A 105 11.84 14.09 3.06
CA ILE A 105 13.11 13.56 3.62
C ILE A 105 14.19 13.76 2.56
N GLU A 106 14.90 14.89 2.63
CA GLU A 106 15.85 15.31 1.60
C GLU A 106 16.97 14.28 1.38
N ARG A 107 17.49 13.72 2.49
CA ARG A 107 18.56 12.71 2.46
C ARG A 107 18.20 11.46 1.64
N ILE A 108 16.91 11.08 1.57
CA ILE A 108 16.47 9.83 0.93
C ILE A 108 15.85 10.12 -0.43
N SER A 109 14.97 11.11 -0.52
CA SER A 109 14.25 11.47 -1.74
C SER A 109 14.13 13.00 -1.88
N PRO A 110 15.10 13.67 -2.52
CA PRO A 110 15.12 15.14 -2.61
C PRO A 110 13.98 15.71 -3.48
N LYS A 111 13.28 14.85 -4.24
CA LYS A 111 12.16 15.29 -5.10
C LYS A 111 10.81 15.28 -4.38
N LYS A 112 10.67 14.56 -3.25
CA LYS A 112 9.41 14.48 -2.50
C LYS A 112 9.25 15.67 -1.57
N THR A 113 8.04 16.24 -1.52
CA THR A 113 7.69 17.40 -0.71
C THR A 113 6.55 17.09 0.25
N ILE A 114 6.49 17.85 1.36
CA ILE A 114 5.41 17.71 2.35
C ILE A 114 4.07 18.11 1.73
N GLU A 115 4.06 19.20 0.95
CA GLU A 115 2.85 19.67 0.26
C GLU A 115 2.34 18.63 -0.74
N GLY A 116 3.27 17.98 -1.46
CA GLY A 116 2.92 16.87 -2.35
C GLY A 116 2.30 15.70 -1.59
N PHE A 117 2.90 15.29 -0.47
CA PHE A 117 2.36 14.23 0.38
C PHE A 117 0.94 14.54 0.87
N LEU A 118 0.71 15.75 1.38
CA LEU A 118 -0.61 16.17 1.82
C LEU A 118 -1.61 16.25 0.66
N GLY A 119 -1.18 16.74 -0.50
CA GLY A 119 -1.98 16.74 -1.72
C GLY A 119 -2.40 15.33 -2.13
N GLY A 120 -1.48 14.37 -2.13
CA GLY A 120 -1.78 12.96 -2.39
C GLY A 120 -2.87 12.42 -1.46
N ILE A 121 -2.77 12.67 -0.15
CA ILE A 121 -3.79 12.26 0.85
C ILE A 121 -5.15 12.88 0.53
N VAL A 122 -5.22 14.19 0.31
CA VAL A 122 -6.49 14.90 0.05
C VAL A 122 -7.19 14.33 -1.19
N PHE A 123 -6.47 14.18 -2.30
CA PHE A 123 -7.05 13.64 -3.52
C PHE A 123 -7.40 12.16 -3.41
N SER A 124 -6.64 11.37 -2.64
CA SER A 124 -7.00 9.97 -2.35
C SER A 124 -8.28 9.86 -1.51
N ILE A 125 -8.50 10.76 -0.55
CA ILE A 125 -9.75 10.83 0.22
C ILE A 125 -10.93 11.11 -0.72
N ILE A 126 -10.79 12.08 -1.62
CA ILE A 126 -11.83 12.38 -2.61
C ILE A 126 -12.11 11.15 -3.48
N ALA A 127 -11.08 10.50 -3.99
CA ALA A 127 -11.22 9.27 -4.76
C ALA A 127 -11.88 8.14 -3.95
N GLY A 128 -11.53 7.96 -2.68
CA GLY A 128 -12.16 6.97 -1.79
C GLY A 128 -13.66 7.19 -1.61
N ILE A 129 -14.08 8.45 -1.44
CA ILE A 129 -15.51 8.82 -1.37
C ILE A 129 -16.22 8.51 -2.70
N LEU A 130 -15.61 8.85 -3.84
CA LEU A 130 -16.16 8.56 -5.16
C LEU A 130 -16.26 7.05 -5.42
N ILE A 131 -15.23 6.28 -5.08
CA ILE A 131 -15.22 4.82 -5.16
C ILE A 131 -16.37 4.23 -4.34
N SER A 132 -16.55 4.67 -3.10
CA SER A 132 -17.63 4.19 -2.24
C SER A 132 -19.00 4.45 -2.84
N LYS A 133 -19.24 5.65 -3.38
CA LYS A 133 -20.54 6.06 -3.90
C LYS A 133 -20.86 5.43 -5.25
N PHE A 134 -19.91 5.44 -6.18
CA PHE A 134 -20.19 5.12 -7.58
C PHE A 134 -19.72 3.72 -8.01
N TYR A 135 -18.65 3.21 -7.41
CA TYR A 135 -18.07 1.94 -7.83
C TYR A 135 -18.47 0.76 -6.93
N ILE A 136 -18.42 0.93 -5.62
CA ILE A 136 -18.80 -0.10 -4.64
C ILE A 136 -20.32 -0.19 -4.51
N GLN A 137 -21.01 0.96 -4.55
CA GLN A 137 -22.48 1.05 -4.51
C GLN A 137 -23.08 0.25 -3.35
N ALA A 138 -22.63 0.53 -2.11
CA ALA A 138 -23.19 -0.07 -0.93
C ALA A 138 -24.69 0.26 -0.80
N LYS A 139 -25.46 -0.66 -0.17
CA LYS A 139 -26.88 -0.40 0.11
C LYS A 139 -27.04 0.91 0.87
N PRO A 140 -28.14 1.67 0.68
CA PRO A 140 -28.34 2.97 1.34
C PRO A 140 -28.12 2.93 2.86
N SER A 141 -28.58 1.86 3.54
CA SER A 141 -28.40 1.64 4.97
C SER A 141 -26.94 1.48 5.41
N HIS A 142 -26.03 1.16 4.50
CA HIS A 142 -24.60 0.96 4.77
C HIS A 142 -23.71 1.98 4.07
N GLN A 143 -24.30 2.95 3.35
CA GLN A 143 -23.54 3.90 2.54
C GLN A 143 -22.59 4.77 3.37
N SER A 144 -23.04 5.31 4.50
CA SER A 144 -22.22 6.12 5.38
C SER A 144 -21.04 5.34 5.95
N PHE A 145 -21.27 4.08 6.34
CA PHE A 145 -20.22 3.19 6.82
C PHE A 145 -19.21 2.84 5.72
N SER A 146 -19.69 2.60 4.49
CA SER A 146 -18.83 2.36 3.33
C SER A 146 -17.94 3.58 3.04
N ILE A 147 -18.49 4.79 3.05
CA ILE A 147 -17.72 6.03 2.85
C ILE A 147 -16.63 6.15 3.91
N LEU A 148 -16.95 5.92 5.18
CA LEU A 148 -15.98 5.98 6.26
C LEU A 148 -14.82 4.99 6.06
N ILE A 149 -15.14 3.73 5.72
CA ILE A 149 -14.11 2.70 5.45
C ILE A 149 -13.20 3.14 4.31
N TRP A 150 -13.75 3.58 3.17
CA TRP A 150 -12.94 3.95 2.02
C TRP A 150 -12.14 5.23 2.25
N THR A 151 -12.63 6.16 3.06
CA THR A 151 -11.88 7.36 3.48
C THR A 151 -10.69 6.97 4.37
N ILE A 152 -10.90 6.14 5.38
CA ILE A 152 -9.82 5.64 6.24
C ILE A 152 -8.81 4.84 5.42
N SER A 153 -9.27 3.96 4.53
CA SER A 153 -8.41 3.19 3.64
C SER A 153 -7.57 4.08 2.74
N ALA A 154 -8.14 5.16 2.20
CA ALA A 154 -7.41 6.12 1.37
C ALA A 154 -6.26 6.78 2.14
N VAL A 155 -6.49 7.21 3.39
CA VAL A 155 -5.44 7.79 4.24
C VAL A 155 -4.34 6.76 4.53
N ILE A 156 -4.71 5.56 4.94
CA ILE A 156 -3.75 4.48 5.23
C ILE A 156 -2.92 4.15 3.98
N ILE A 157 -3.56 3.94 2.83
CA ILE A 157 -2.90 3.62 1.57
C ILE A 157 -1.93 4.74 1.17
N SER A 158 -2.34 6.02 1.29
CA SER A 158 -1.48 7.16 0.95
C SER A 158 -0.22 7.22 1.82
N ILE A 159 -0.35 7.00 3.12
CA ILE A 159 0.78 6.99 4.04
C ILE A 159 1.74 5.83 3.68
N PHE A 160 1.22 4.61 3.56
CA PHE A 160 2.05 3.43 3.29
C PHE A 160 2.63 3.42 1.87
N SER A 161 1.93 3.94 0.85
CA SER A 161 2.48 4.13 -0.49
C SER A 161 3.69 5.06 -0.45
N THR A 162 3.56 6.20 0.22
CA THR A 162 4.67 7.16 0.35
C THR A 162 5.86 6.57 1.11
N LEU A 163 5.61 5.83 2.19
CA LEU A 163 6.66 5.14 2.95
C LEU A 163 7.34 4.05 2.11
N GLY A 164 6.57 3.29 1.33
CA GLY A 164 7.09 2.28 0.40
C GLY A 164 8.06 2.88 -0.61
N ASP A 165 7.71 3.99 -1.22
CA ASP A 165 8.59 4.70 -2.17
C ASP A 165 9.86 5.25 -1.52
N LEU A 166 9.77 5.71 -0.26
CA LEU A 166 10.95 6.15 0.48
C LEU A 166 11.89 4.97 0.79
N ILE A 167 11.34 3.83 1.17
CA ILE A 167 12.10 2.60 1.41
C ILE A 167 12.78 2.15 0.12
N GLU A 168 12.05 2.12 -1.01
CA GLU A 168 12.64 1.81 -2.32
C GLU A 168 13.78 2.78 -2.68
N SER A 169 13.58 4.07 -2.47
CA SER A 169 14.60 5.10 -2.70
C SER A 169 15.82 4.88 -1.81
N LYS A 170 15.64 4.43 -0.58
CA LYS A 170 16.74 4.08 0.34
C LYS A 170 17.49 2.85 -0.15
N PHE A 171 16.80 1.79 -0.59
CA PHE A 171 17.44 0.61 -1.16
C PHE A 171 18.30 0.95 -2.39
N LYS A 172 17.79 1.79 -3.29
CA LYS A 172 18.54 2.24 -4.47
C LYS A 172 19.83 3.01 -4.13
N ARG A 173 19.92 3.60 -2.94
CA ARG A 173 21.14 4.31 -2.49
C ARG A 173 22.14 3.41 -1.77
N ILE A 174 21.69 2.27 -1.23
CA ILE A 174 22.52 1.31 -0.51
C ILE A 174 23.06 0.22 -1.46
N ALA A 175 22.37 -0.03 -2.58
CA ALA A 175 22.78 -1.00 -3.60
C ALA A 175 23.94 -0.48 -4.45
#